data_35d3b84ed5edd21089facc2e7ab89e35
#
_entry.id   35d3b84ed5edd21089facc2e7ab89e35
#
_cell.length_a   1.000
_cell.length_b   1.000
_cell.length_c   1.000
_cell.angle_alpha   90.00
_cell.angle_beta   90.00
_cell.angle_gamma   90.00
#
_symmetry.space_group_name_H-M   'P 1'
#
loop_
_entity.id
_entity.type
_entity.pdbx_description
1 polymer ?
#
loop_
_entity_poly.entity_id
_entity_poly.type
_entity_poly.pdbx_seq_one_letter_code
_entity_poly.pdbx_strand_id
1 'polypeptide(L)'
;TDYNENGFEVNNAGSYFKTYKDENGNDSIVKLKLDVNPTYRIAKDIVVEQFPYRYDDVEIEEPGVHTFNYTSVHGCDSVMVCSFMYETTELMLLPNPANKEDKVLMLYNFTEDEKSGLTVEVYNAVGLKILSVKPTRFPIELPEIDTSGSYVIRVITGTGRVLTSKLI
;
A
#
# COMPACT_ATOMS: atom_id res chain seq x y z
N THR A 1 1.29 13.57 -14.72
CA THR A 1 1.60 13.75 -16.15
C THR A 1 1.50 15.22 -16.43
N ASP A 2 2.54 15.82 -17.01
CA ASP A 2 2.56 17.22 -17.35
C ASP A 2 1.78 17.44 -18.66
N TYR A 3 0.95 18.46 -18.71
CA TYR A 3 0.33 18.92 -19.94
C TYR A 3 1.26 19.93 -20.60
N ASN A 4 1.75 19.58 -21.77
CA ASN A 4 2.72 20.41 -22.52
C ASN A 4 2.29 20.56 -23.98
N GLU A 5 1.16 21.26 -24.18
CA GLU A 5 0.61 21.52 -25.50
C GLU A 5 0.10 22.96 -25.61
N ASN A 6 -0.03 23.43 -26.84
CA ASN A 6 -0.57 24.77 -27.13
C ASN A 6 0.09 25.90 -26.32
N GLY A 7 1.39 25.73 -26.02
CA GLY A 7 2.18 26.68 -25.25
C GLY A 7 1.89 26.74 -23.75
N PHE A 8 1.08 25.85 -23.19
CA PHE A 8 0.92 25.69 -21.74
C PHE A 8 1.86 24.58 -21.26
N GLU A 9 2.51 24.82 -20.12
CA GLU A 9 3.31 23.83 -19.37
C GLU A 9 2.77 23.79 -17.95
N VAL A 10 1.81 22.89 -17.68
CA VAL A 10 1.07 22.85 -16.42
C VAL A 10 0.82 21.39 -15.97
N ASN A 11 0.83 21.15 -14.65
CA ASN A 11 0.66 19.82 -14.08
C ASN A 11 -0.40 19.74 -12.97
N ASN A 12 -1.01 20.85 -12.61
CA ASN A 12 -2.05 20.89 -11.58
C ASN A 12 -3.40 21.19 -12.21
N ALA A 13 -4.46 20.69 -11.61
CA ALA A 13 -5.81 21.05 -12.00
C ALA A 13 -6.03 22.56 -11.82
N GLY A 14 -6.68 23.18 -12.78
CA GLY A 14 -6.91 24.62 -12.73
C GLY A 14 -7.37 25.22 -14.05
N SER A 15 -7.60 26.53 -14.03
CA SER A 15 -7.85 27.32 -15.22
C SER A 15 -6.65 28.23 -15.49
N TYR A 16 -6.10 28.09 -16.66
CA TYR A 16 -4.92 28.82 -17.11
C TYR A 16 -5.28 29.72 -18.30
N PHE A 17 -4.65 30.86 -18.39
CA PHE A 17 -4.90 31.82 -19.47
C PHE A 17 -3.58 32.18 -20.13
N LYS A 18 -3.59 32.27 -21.44
CA LYS A 18 -2.46 32.76 -22.22
C LYS A 18 -2.92 33.71 -23.28
N THR A 19 -2.21 34.81 -23.42
CA THR A 19 -2.50 35.84 -24.43
C THR A 19 -1.58 35.65 -25.62
N TYR A 20 -2.15 35.60 -26.79
CA TYR A 20 -1.45 35.58 -28.09
C TYR A 20 -1.81 36.83 -28.88
N LYS A 21 -0.92 37.23 -29.74
CA LYS A 21 -1.21 38.29 -30.71
C LYS A 21 -1.49 37.65 -32.07
N ASP A 22 -2.54 38.15 -32.73
CA ASP A 22 -2.83 37.79 -34.11
C ASP A 22 -1.90 38.56 -35.10
N GLU A 23 -2.00 38.25 -36.37
CA GLU A 23 -1.21 38.87 -37.42
C GLU A 23 -1.44 40.38 -37.54
N ASN A 24 -2.54 40.90 -37.01
CA ASN A 24 -2.89 42.31 -36.98
C ASN A 24 -2.52 43.00 -35.65
N GLY A 25 -1.89 42.26 -34.72
CA GLY A 25 -1.47 42.76 -33.42
C GLY A 25 -2.56 42.81 -32.36
N ASN A 26 -3.76 42.23 -32.60
CA ASN A 26 -4.84 42.15 -31.60
C ASN A 26 -4.54 41.03 -30.62
N ASP A 27 -4.94 41.24 -29.36
CA ASP A 27 -4.79 40.25 -28.32
C ASP A 27 -5.90 39.18 -28.41
N SER A 28 -5.47 37.92 -28.40
CA SER A 28 -6.35 36.74 -28.29
C SER A 28 -6.04 35.99 -27.02
N ILE A 29 -7.04 35.75 -26.17
CA ILE A 29 -6.89 35.05 -24.91
C ILE A 29 -7.37 33.62 -25.08
N VAL A 30 -6.47 32.67 -24.87
CA VAL A 30 -6.79 31.23 -24.81
C VAL A 30 -6.92 30.82 -23.36
N LYS A 31 -8.03 30.16 -23.02
CA LYS A 31 -8.28 29.57 -21.72
C LYS A 31 -8.11 28.06 -21.80
N LEU A 32 -7.20 27.52 -21.00
CA LEU A 32 -7.09 26.06 -20.71
C LEU A 32 -7.75 25.75 -19.37
N LYS A 33 -8.64 24.79 -19.36
CA LYS A 33 -9.11 24.15 -18.12
C LYS A 33 -8.46 22.77 -18.06
N LEU A 34 -7.60 22.56 -17.06
CA LEU A 34 -6.95 21.28 -16.81
C LEU A 34 -7.63 20.60 -15.63
N ASP A 35 -8.16 19.42 -15.89
CA ASP A 35 -8.66 18.53 -14.84
C ASP A 35 -7.64 17.38 -14.69
N VAL A 36 -7.17 17.14 -13.47
CA VAL A 36 -6.23 16.07 -13.15
C VAL A 36 -6.99 14.95 -12.45
N ASN A 37 -7.03 13.78 -13.07
CA ASN A 37 -7.65 12.61 -12.48
C ASN A 37 -6.75 12.02 -11.39
N PRO A 38 -7.28 11.71 -10.21
CA PRO A 38 -6.48 11.10 -9.15
C PRO A 38 -6.08 9.67 -9.52
N THR A 39 -4.86 9.29 -9.15
CA THR A 39 -4.44 7.88 -9.11
C THR A 39 -4.90 7.27 -7.79
N TYR A 40 -5.48 6.06 -7.84
CA TYR A 40 -5.97 5.37 -6.65
C TYR A 40 -5.03 4.23 -6.29
N ARG A 41 -4.67 4.15 -5.00
CA ARG A 41 -4.06 2.97 -4.42
C ARG A 41 -5.03 2.42 -3.37
N ILE A 42 -5.54 1.23 -3.64
CA ILE A 42 -6.51 0.55 -2.79
C ILE A 42 -5.82 -0.67 -2.18
N ALA A 43 -5.88 -0.81 -0.86
CA ALA A 43 -5.48 -2.03 -0.16
C ALA A 43 -6.73 -2.86 0.15
N LYS A 44 -6.66 -4.19 -0.07
CA LYS A 44 -7.76 -5.11 0.19
C LYS A 44 -7.23 -6.40 0.80
N ASP A 45 -7.81 -6.82 1.91
CA ASP A 45 -7.57 -8.12 2.48
C ASP A 45 -8.59 -9.12 1.94
N ILE A 46 -8.11 -10.25 1.43
CA ILE A 46 -8.91 -11.31 0.82
C ILE A 46 -8.67 -12.60 1.61
N VAL A 47 -9.69 -13.04 2.30
CA VAL A 47 -9.67 -14.29 3.03
C VAL A 47 -10.23 -15.38 2.12
N VAL A 48 -9.49 -16.47 1.95
CA VAL A 48 -9.83 -17.60 1.10
C VAL A 48 -9.84 -18.90 1.89
N GLU A 49 -10.66 -19.86 1.49
CA GLU A 49 -10.77 -21.15 2.15
C GLU A 49 -9.57 -22.05 1.83
N GLN A 50 -9.04 -21.94 0.61
CA GLN A 50 -7.91 -22.74 0.15
C GLN A 50 -7.12 -22.06 -0.97
N PHE A 51 -5.87 -22.47 -1.14
CA PHE A 51 -5.06 -22.20 -2.31
C PHE A 51 -4.86 -23.48 -3.13
N PRO A 52 -4.63 -23.39 -4.47
CA PRO A 52 -4.58 -22.14 -5.25
C PRO A 52 -5.95 -21.45 -5.35
N TYR A 53 -5.94 -20.12 -5.39
CA TYR A 53 -7.12 -19.28 -5.51
C TYR A 53 -7.01 -18.39 -6.75
N ARG A 54 -8.06 -18.33 -7.56
CA ARG A 54 -8.06 -17.50 -8.77
C ARG A 54 -8.69 -16.15 -8.51
N TYR A 55 -7.91 -15.10 -8.75
CA TYR A 55 -8.35 -13.73 -8.64
C TYR A 55 -7.92 -12.92 -9.87
N ASP A 56 -8.89 -12.29 -10.54
CA ASP A 56 -8.68 -11.43 -11.72
C ASP A 56 -7.77 -12.08 -12.79
N ASP A 57 -8.09 -13.33 -13.16
CA ASP A 57 -7.34 -14.18 -14.09
C ASP A 57 -5.91 -14.57 -13.68
N VAL A 58 -5.47 -14.20 -12.46
CA VAL A 58 -4.21 -14.63 -11.85
C VAL A 58 -4.48 -15.76 -10.88
N GLU A 59 -3.69 -16.82 -10.94
CA GLU A 59 -3.70 -17.91 -9.97
C GLU A 59 -2.75 -17.57 -8.80
N ILE A 60 -3.29 -17.53 -7.60
CA ILE A 60 -2.57 -17.24 -6.36
C ILE A 60 -2.31 -18.57 -5.68
N GLU A 61 -1.06 -19.01 -5.68
CA GLU A 61 -0.65 -20.35 -5.24
C GLU A 61 -0.57 -20.48 -3.71
N GLU A 62 -0.22 -19.38 -3.03
CA GLU A 62 0.04 -19.36 -1.60
C GLU A 62 -0.37 -18.02 -0.97
N PRO A 63 -0.52 -17.94 0.37
CA PRO A 63 -0.76 -16.69 1.07
C PRO A 63 0.33 -15.66 0.76
N GLY A 64 -0.08 -14.40 0.55
CA GLY A 64 0.88 -13.36 0.21
C GLY A 64 0.20 -12.07 -0.23
N VAL A 65 1.04 -11.10 -0.65
CA VAL A 65 0.58 -9.81 -1.14
C VAL A 65 0.86 -9.69 -2.62
N HIS A 66 -0.19 -9.41 -3.37
CA HIS A 66 -0.16 -9.25 -4.81
C HIS A 66 -0.61 -7.85 -5.21
N THR A 67 0.01 -7.31 -6.24
CA THR A 67 -0.32 -5.99 -6.77
C THR A 67 -0.93 -6.13 -8.15
N PHE A 68 -2.12 -5.57 -8.33
CA PHE A 68 -2.85 -5.52 -9.58
C PHE A 68 -2.89 -4.09 -10.10
N ASN A 69 -2.54 -3.93 -11.37
CA ASN A 69 -2.57 -2.64 -12.02
C ASN A 69 -3.78 -2.57 -12.96
N TYR A 70 -4.59 -1.55 -12.79
CA TYR A 70 -5.78 -1.31 -13.60
C TYR A 70 -5.66 0.05 -14.27
N THR A 71 -6.21 0.17 -15.45
CA THR A 71 -6.36 1.46 -16.12
C THR A 71 -7.81 1.88 -16.03
N SER A 72 -8.05 3.06 -15.47
CA SER A 72 -9.40 3.62 -15.38
C SER A 72 -9.97 3.98 -16.75
N VAL A 73 -11.28 4.20 -16.83
CA VAL A 73 -11.95 4.65 -18.07
C VAL A 73 -11.43 5.98 -18.60
N HIS A 74 -10.70 6.73 -17.78
CA HIS A 74 -10.04 7.99 -18.15
C HIS A 74 -8.55 7.83 -18.46
N GLY A 75 -8.06 6.58 -18.59
CA GLY A 75 -6.66 6.28 -18.90
C GLY A 75 -5.68 6.48 -17.74
N CYS A 76 -6.17 6.65 -16.50
CA CYS A 76 -5.32 6.78 -15.32
C CYS A 76 -5.03 5.43 -14.69
N ASP A 77 -3.78 5.21 -14.28
CA ASP A 77 -3.37 4.00 -13.60
C ASP A 77 -3.91 3.96 -12.16
N SER A 78 -4.45 2.83 -11.79
CA SER A 78 -4.91 2.52 -10.44
C SER A 78 -4.21 1.27 -9.94
N VAL A 79 -3.74 1.28 -8.71
CA VAL A 79 -3.02 0.16 -8.11
C VAL A 79 -3.86 -0.42 -6.99
N MET A 80 -4.17 -1.72 -7.10
CA MET A 80 -4.80 -2.48 -6.03
C MET A 80 -3.77 -3.43 -5.40
N VAL A 81 -3.59 -3.33 -4.10
CA VAL A 81 -2.72 -4.21 -3.31
C VAL A 81 -3.62 -5.16 -2.53
N CYS A 82 -3.58 -6.44 -2.88
CA CYS A 82 -4.40 -7.48 -2.26
C CYS A 82 -3.54 -8.38 -1.38
N SER A 83 -3.94 -8.53 -0.11
CA SER A 83 -3.37 -9.53 0.79
C SER A 83 -4.25 -10.77 0.76
N PHE A 84 -3.74 -11.87 0.23
CA PHE A 84 -4.43 -13.17 0.23
C PHE A 84 -4.00 -13.98 1.44
N MET A 85 -4.95 -14.48 2.22
CA MET A 85 -4.68 -15.25 3.42
C MET A 85 -5.78 -16.28 3.68
N TYR A 86 -5.45 -17.32 4.46
CA TYR A 86 -6.49 -18.18 5.02
C TYR A 86 -7.28 -17.44 6.10
N GLU A 87 -8.48 -17.90 6.36
CA GLU A 87 -9.15 -17.55 7.61
C GLU A 87 -8.32 -18.12 8.77
N THR A 88 -7.65 -17.24 9.50
CA THR A 88 -6.74 -17.63 10.57
C THR A 88 -6.95 -16.78 11.81
N THR A 89 -6.79 -17.44 12.95
CA THR A 89 -6.70 -16.77 14.25
C THR A 89 -5.24 -16.45 14.62
N GLU A 90 -4.29 -16.85 13.79
CA GLU A 90 -2.85 -16.69 14.02
C GLU A 90 -2.26 -15.60 13.13
N LEU A 91 -1.31 -14.86 13.70
CA LEU A 91 -0.56 -13.84 12.98
C LEU A 91 0.49 -14.50 12.09
N MET A 92 0.39 -14.32 10.79
CA MET A 92 1.35 -14.84 9.81
C MET A 92 2.41 -13.80 9.48
N LEU A 93 3.65 -14.24 9.34
CA LEU A 93 4.80 -13.42 8.90
C LEU A 93 5.38 -14.05 7.63
N LEU A 94 5.53 -13.28 6.57
CA LEU A 94 6.00 -13.75 5.27
C LEU A 94 7.07 -12.80 4.67
N PRO A 95 8.22 -13.33 4.24
CA PRO A 95 8.69 -14.69 4.43
C PRO A 95 9.05 -14.96 5.90
N ASN A 96 8.97 -16.22 6.29
CA ASN A 96 9.46 -16.69 7.60
C ASN A 96 9.89 -18.17 7.46
N PRO A 97 11.18 -18.48 7.52
CA PRO A 97 12.32 -17.62 7.86
C PRO A 97 12.55 -16.47 6.86
N ALA A 98 13.13 -15.38 7.36
CA ALA A 98 13.46 -14.20 6.56
C ALA A 98 14.97 -13.94 6.48
N ASN A 99 15.46 -13.49 5.31
CA ASN A 99 16.79 -12.96 5.15
C ASN A 99 16.81 -11.46 5.47
N LYS A 100 17.99 -10.90 5.67
CA LYS A 100 18.16 -9.47 6.01
C LYS A 100 17.52 -8.52 5.00
N GLU A 101 17.55 -8.88 3.71
CA GLU A 101 17.02 -8.03 2.62
C GLU A 101 15.52 -8.24 2.37
N ASP A 102 14.91 -9.24 3.02
CA ASP A 102 13.51 -9.55 2.83
C ASP A 102 12.62 -8.52 3.53
N LYS A 103 11.59 -8.10 2.81
CA LYS A 103 10.51 -7.30 3.37
C LYS A 103 9.50 -8.24 4.02
N VAL A 104 9.53 -8.31 5.33
CA VAL A 104 8.60 -9.15 6.07
C VAL A 104 7.24 -8.49 6.17
N LEU A 105 6.26 -9.15 5.58
CA LEU A 105 4.86 -8.73 5.64
C LEU A 105 4.14 -9.47 6.74
N MET A 106 3.31 -8.74 7.46
CA MET A 106 2.46 -9.26 8.51
C MET A 106 1.03 -9.39 7.98
N LEU A 107 0.52 -10.61 7.96
CA LEU A 107 -0.81 -10.93 7.48
C LEU A 107 -1.70 -11.39 8.65
N TYR A 108 -2.81 -10.73 8.81
CA TYR A 108 -3.89 -11.07 9.74
C TYR A 108 -5.16 -10.33 9.32
N ASN A 109 -6.30 -10.96 9.51
CA ASN A 109 -7.59 -10.36 9.17
C ASN A 109 -8.07 -9.42 10.29
N PHE A 110 -7.44 -8.24 10.39
CA PHE A 110 -7.82 -7.20 11.36
C PHE A 110 -9.14 -6.54 10.97
N THR A 111 -10.04 -6.39 11.92
CA THR A 111 -11.20 -5.51 11.77
C THR A 111 -10.77 -4.03 11.76
N GLU A 112 -11.63 -3.13 11.29
CA GLU A 112 -11.32 -1.69 11.27
C GLU A 112 -11.09 -1.14 12.69
N ASP A 113 -11.84 -1.63 13.69
CA ASP A 113 -11.64 -1.24 15.09
C ASP A 113 -10.28 -1.74 15.63
N GLU A 114 -9.83 -2.93 15.21
CA GLU A 114 -8.52 -3.48 15.57
C GLU A 114 -7.37 -2.70 14.91
N LYS A 115 -7.55 -2.23 13.67
CA LYS A 115 -6.57 -1.39 12.96
C LYS A 115 -6.38 -0.03 13.61
N SER A 116 -7.44 0.53 14.20
CA SER A 116 -7.41 1.84 14.85
C SER A 116 -6.58 1.82 16.13
N GLY A 117 -5.39 2.43 16.10
CA GLY A 117 -4.48 2.47 17.25
C GLY A 117 -3.61 1.23 17.44
N LEU A 118 -3.57 0.34 16.43
CA LEU A 118 -2.72 -0.83 16.43
C LEU A 118 -1.25 -0.47 16.66
N THR A 119 -0.57 -1.26 17.49
CA THR A 119 0.85 -1.10 17.78
C THR A 119 1.57 -2.44 17.55
N VAL A 120 2.68 -2.40 16.83
CA VAL A 120 3.57 -3.54 16.63
C VAL A 120 4.83 -3.34 17.44
N GLU A 121 5.19 -4.34 18.21
CA GLU A 121 6.41 -4.38 19.02
C GLU A 121 7.25 -5.59 18.59
N VAL A 122 8.56 -5.40 18.50
CA VAL A 122 9.53 -6.45 18.17
C VAL A 122 10.46 -6.65 19.37
N TYR A 123 10.60 -7.90 19.77
CA TYR A 123 11.47 -8.33 20.86
C TYR A 123 12.52 -9.30 20.33
N ASN A 124 13.76 -9.15 20.77
CA ASN A 124 14.80 -10.12 20.48
C ASN A 124 14.71 -11.37 21.35
N ALA A 125 15.60 -12.36 21.13
CA ALA A 125 15.60 -13.64 21.81
C ALA A 125 15.79 -13.55 23.35
N VAL A 126 16.36 -12.45 23.85
CA VAL A 126 16.53 -12.22 25.29
C VAL A 126 15.37 -11.42 25.90
N GLY A 127 14.31 -11.14 25.13
CA GLY A 127 13.11 -10.44 25.58
C GLY A 127 13.26 -8.91 25.65
N LEU A 128 14.33 -8.36 25.08
CA LEU A 128 14.48 -6.90 24.98
C LEU A 128 13.64 -6.37 23.80
N LYS A 129 12.80 -5.40 24.08
CA LYS A 129 12.06 -4.67 23.04
C LYS A 129 13.02 -3.81 22.22
N ILE A 130 13.16 -4.12 20.93
CA ILE A 130 14.06 -3.43 20.00
C ILE A 130 13.35 -2.43 19.11
N LEU A 131 12.04 -2.63 18.90
CA LEU A 131 11.24 -1.78 18.02
C LEU A 131 9.81 -1.65 18.53
N SER A 132 9.21 -0.48 18.30
CA SER A 132 7.78 -0.26 18.50
C SER A 132 7.29 0.74 17.45
N VAL A 133 6.29 0.34 16.66
CA VAL A 133 5.73 1.16 15.58
C VAL A 133 4.21 1.14 15.62
N LYS A 134 3.60 2.22 15.11
CA LYS A 134 2.17 2.32 14.85
C LYS A 134 1.97 2.37 13.34
N PRO A 135 1.60 1.26 12.71
CA PRO A 135 1.44 1.21 11.26
C PRO A 135 0.24 2.07 10.84
N THR A 136 0.39 2.74 9.72
CA THR A 136 -0.66 3.54 9.08
C THR A 136 -1.12 2.97 7.75
N ARG A 137 -0.49 1.85 7.32
CA ARG A 137 -0.78 1.16 6.07
C ARG A 137 -0.93 -0.33 6.32
N PHE A 138 -1.82 -0.94 5.55
CA PHE A 138 -2.04 -2.38 5.53
C PHE A 138 -1.88 -2.89 4.09
N PRO A 139 -1.32 -4.07 3.87
CA PRO A 139 -0.71 -4.95 4.87
C PRO A 139 0.46 -4.28 5.59
N ILE A 140 0.74 -4.73 6.82
CA ILE A 140 1.82 -4.18 7.63
C ILE A 140 3.15 -4.76 7.16
N GLU A 141 4.06 -3.89 6.73
CA GLU A 141 5.46 -4.23 6.46
C GLU A 141 6.27 -3.96 7.73
N LEU A 142 6.99 -4.98 8.22
CA LEU A 142 7.90 -4.79 9.35
C LEU A 142 9.10 -3.96 8.91
N PRO A 143 9.54 -3.00 9.74
CA PRO A 143 10.79 -2.32 9.50
C PRO A 143 11.97 -3.28 9.48
N GLU A 144 13.02 -2.93 8.74
CA GLU A 144 14.24 -3.72 8.66
C GLU A 144 14.83 -3.95 10.06
N ILE A 145 15.25 -5.20 10.33
CA ILE A 145 15.91 -5.61 11.57
C ILE A 145 17.35 -5.96 11.25
N ASP A 146 18.29 -5.13 11.72
CA ASP A 146 19.71 -5.17 11.32
C ASP A 146 20.49 -6.42 11.79
N THR A 147 19.96 -7.20 12.71
CA THR A 147 20.68 -8.34 13.30
C THR A 147 20.01 -9.65 12.98
N SER A 148 20.81 -10.68 12.65
CA SER A 148 20.30 -12.05 12.48
C SER A 148 19.85 -12.62 13.83
N GLY A 149 18.80 -13.41 13.84
CA GLY A 149 18.31 -14.06 15.06
C GLY A 149 16.84 -14.41 15.03
N SER A 150 16.35 -14.82 16.19
CA SER A 150 14.92 -15.06 16.39
C SER A 150 14.28 -13.89 17.14
N TYR A 151 13.12 -13.50 16.67
CA TYR A 151 12.37 -12.37 17.22
C TYR A 151 10.95 -12.79 17.56
N VAL A 152 10.38 -12.14 18.56
CA VAL A 152 8.95 -12.22 18.87
C VAL A 152 8.30 -10.92 18.39
N ILE A 153 7.35 -11.06 17.48
CA ILE A 153 6.52 -9.97 17.02
C ILE A 153 5.24 -9.99 17.86
N ARG A 154 4.97 -8.87 18.51
CA ARG A 154 3.77 -8.68 19.33
C ARG A 154 2.93 -7.58 18.73
N VAL A 155 1.67 -7.86 18.47
CA VAL A 155 0.70 -6.89 17.97
C VAL A 155 -0.32 -6.63 19.07
N ILE A 156 -0.52 -5.36 19.38
CA ILE A 156 -1.57 -4.88 20.29
C ILE A 156 -2.57 -4.15 19.41
N THR A 157 -3.76 -4.69 19.27
CA THR A 157 -4.82 -4.09 18.44
C THR A 157 -5.46 -2.89 19.14
N GLY A 158 -6.18 -2.06 18.38
CA GLY A 158 -6.94 -0.95 18.92
C GLY A 158 -8.01 -1.35 19.94
N THR A 159 -8.48 -2.59 19.87
CA THR A 159 -9.43 -3.18 20.84
C THR A 159 -8.74 -3.75 22.08
N GLY A 160 -7.39 -3.69 22.14
CA GLY A 160 -6.59 -4.23 23.24
C GLY A 160 -6.28 -5.73 23.15
N ARG A 161 -6.67 -6.41 22.06
CA ARG A 161 -6.28 -7.80 21.81
C ARG A 161 -4.79 -7.88 21.53
N VAL A 162 -4.14 -8.94 22.01
CA VAL A 162 -2.71 -9.16 21.81
C VAL A 162 -2.52 -10.42 20.97
N LEU A 163 -1.77 -10.29 19.88
CA LEU A 163 -1.34 -11.36 19.02
C LEU A 163 0.19 -11.46 19.07
N THR A 164 0.71 -12.66 18.92
CA THR A 164 2.16 -12.88 18.87
C THR A 164 2.52 -13.86 17.77
N SER A 165 3.65 -13.63 17.13
CA SER A 165 4.25 -14.57 16.17
C SER A 165 5.76 -14.55 16.30
N LYS A 166 6.43 -15.63 15.86
CA LYS A 166 7.88 -15.74 15.87
C LYS A 166 8.41 -15.49 14.46
N LEU A 167 9.41 -14.62 14.35
CA LEU A 167 10.19 -14.41 13.15
C LEU A 167 11.58 -15.05 13.33
N ILE A 168 12.08 -15.74 12.31
CA ILE A 168 13.37 -16.43 12.32
C ILE A 168 14.23 -15.90 11.17
#